data_67a5603e26f710b0579dd8639b19349a
#
_entry.id   67a5603e26f710b0579dd8639b19349a
#
_cell.length_a   1.000
_cell.length_b   1.000
_cell.length_c   1.000
_cell.angle_alpha   90.00
_cell.angle_beta   90.00
_cell.angle_gamma   90.00
#
_symmetry.space_group_name_H-M   'P 1'
#
loop_
_entity.id
_entity.type
_entity.pdbx_description
1 polymer ?
#
loop_
_entity_poly.entity_id
_entity_poly.type
_entity_poly.pdbx_seq_one_letter_code
_entity_poly.pdbx_strand_id
1 'polypeptide(L)'
;MKVGIIGLGLIGGSMAIDLKRRGFADEIIGVEADAVNAAAALKIGLVDRVAELQECMTESDLLVLAVPAGAAVRMLPMVLDRFAELKDSSKIVMDVCSTKEHLARAVKYHPCRRQYVASHPMAGTEYSGPWAAMPGLFDAHACIICDSEESSSNAVRTVENLYESLNMRVIYMNSSSHDVHTAYVSHISHVTSFALALTVLDKEKDEKHIFDLASGGFSSTVRLAKSSPDMWTPILSQN
;
A
#
# COMPACT_ATOMS: atom_id res chain seq x y z
N MET A 1 3.01 3.46 -20.90
CA MET A 1 2.77 4.33 -19.71
C MET A 1 3.95 4.23 -18.76
N LYS A 2 4.45 5.35 -18.26
CA LYS A 2 5.46 5.39 -17.20
C LYS A 2 4.78 5.37 -15.84
N VAL A 3 5.11 4.39 -14.99
CA VAL A 3 4.54 4.26 -13.65
C VAL A 3 5.62 4.54 -12.60
N GLY A 4 5.38 5.53 -11.75
CA GLY A 4 6.19 5.83 -10.59
C GLY A 4 5.67 5.08 -9.37
N ILE A 5 6.53 4.36 -8.65
CA ILE A 5 6.16 3.66 -7.43
C ILE A 5 6.98 4.21 -6.27
N ILE A 6 6.30 4.82 -5.31
CA ILE A 6 6.91 5.40 -4.12
C ILE A 6 6.73 4.41 -2.96
N GLY A 7 7.83 3.81 -2.53
CA GLY A 7 7.88 2.68 -1.60
C GLY A 7 8.01 1.34 -2.33
N LEU A 8 9.20 0.72 -2.26
CA LEU A 8 9.56 -0.51 -2.96
C LEU A 8 9.54 -1.74 -2.04
N GLY A 9 8.61 -1.76 -1.08
CA GLY A 9 8.38 -2.89 -0.20
C GLY A 9 7.55 -4.01 -0.85
N LEU A 10 6.91 -4.84 -0.03
CA LEU A 10 6.07 -5.95 -0.49
C LEU A 10 5.04 -5.52 -1.55
N ILE A 11 4.21 -4.53 -1.24
CA ILE A 11 3.10 -4.12 -2.13
C ILE A 11 3.63 -3.41 -3.37
N GLY A 12 4.42 -2.33 -3.19
CA GLY A 12 4.95 -1.57 -4.32
C GLY A 12 5.87 -2.40 -5.23
N GLY A 13 6.74 -3.23 -4.65
CA GLY A 13 7.60 -4.12 -5.41
C GLY A 13 6.85 -5.21 -6.17
N SER A 14 5.84 -5.85 -5.55
CA SER A 14 5.00 -6.85 -6.24
C SER A 14 4.18 -6.23 -7.37
N MET A 15 3.67 -5.01 -7.14
CA MET A 15 2.97 -4.25 -8.18
C MET A 15 3.90 -3.92 -9.35
N ALA A 16 5.13 -3.47 -9.07
CA ALA A 16 6.15 -3.22 -10.09
C ALA A 16 6.41 -4.43 -10.98
N ILE A 17 6.62 -5.60 -10.36
CA ILE A 17 6.84 -6.87 -11.10
C ILE A 17 5.67 -7.17 -12.04
N ASP A 18 4.45 -7.15 -11.50
CA ASP A 18 3.29 -7.61 -12.26
C ASP A 18 2.85 -6.60 -13.32
N LEU A 19 2.91 -5.29 -13.07
CA LEU A 19 2.59 -4.26 -14.07
C LEU A 19 3.53 -4.34 -15.28
N LYS A 20 4.81 -4.63 -15.05
CA LYS A 20 5.77 -4.83 -16.13
C LYS A 20 5.53 -6.14 -16.87
N ARG A 21 5.42 -7.26 -16.16
CA ARG A 21 5.18 -8.59 -16.75
C ARG A 21 3.91 -8.66 -17.59
N ARG A 22 2.88 -7.92 -17.21
CA ARG A 22 1.56 -7.93 -17.86
C ARG A 22 1.40 -6.85 -18.92
N GLY A 23 2.47 -6.04 -19.15
CA GLY A 23 2.51 -5.02 -20.20
C GLY A 23 1.65 -3.79 -19.94
N PHE A 24 1.30 -3.52 -18.67
CA PHE A 24 0.62 -2.29 -18.30
C PHE A 24 1.60 -1.10 -18.28
N ALA A 25 2.80 -1.29 -17.76
CA ALA A 25 3.84 -0.26 -17.70
C ALA A 25 4.96 -0.52 -18.70
N ASP A 26 5.36 0.52 -19.43
CA ASP A 26 6.54 0.50 -20.31
C ASP A 26 7.83 0.73 -19.50
N GLU A 27 7.74 1.59 -18.47
CA GLU A 27 8.83 1.93 -17.56
C GLU A 27 8.30 2.03 -16.13
N ILE A 28 9.03 1.43 -15.18
CA ILE A 28 8.78 1.56 -13.74
C ILE A 28 9.90 2.39 -13.11
N ILE A 29 9.52 3.54 -12.55
CA ILE A 29 10.41 4.45 -11.82
C ILE A 29 10.17 4.26 -10.32
N GLY A 30 11.18 3.79 -9.60
CA GLY A 30 11.06 3.56 -8.16
C GLY A 30 11.58 4.72 -7.33
N VAL A 31 10.93 4.99 -6.21
CA VAL A 31 11.43 5.87 -5.14
C VAL A 31 11.43 5.10 -3.85
N GLU A 32 12.56 5.06 -3.17
CA GLU A 32 12.72 4.37 -1.89
C GLU A 32 13.64 5.20 -0.98
N ALA A 33 13.18 5.43 0.25
CA ALA A 33 13.89 6.27 1.21
C ALA A 33 15.12 5.59 1.82
N ASP A 34 15.05 4.27 1.99
CA ASP A 34 16.18 3.49 2.50
C ASP A 34 17.10 3.09 1.35
N ALA A 35 18.35 3.54 1.42
CA ALA A 35 19.34 3.32 0.35
C ALA A 35 19.67 1.82 0.14
N VAL A 36 19.57 0.99 1.19
CA VAL A 36 19.81 -0.45 1.08
C VAL A 36 18.66 -1.12 0.35
N ASN A 37 17.43 -0.74 0.69
CA ASN A 37 16.23 -1.22 -0.01
C ASN A 37 16.18 -0.74 -1.46
N ALA A 38 16.57 0.51 -1.73
CA ALA A 38 16.67 1.05 -3.08
C ALA A 38 17.65 0.25 -3.96
N ALA A 39 18.85 0.01 -3.42
CA ALA A 39 19.86 -0.79 -4.11
C ALA A 39 19.40 -2.26 -4.30
N ALA A 40 18.73 -2.84 -3.31
CA ALA A 40 18.16 -4.18 -3.40
C ALA A 40 17.09 -4.26 -4.49
N ALA A 41 16.13 -3.33 -4.51
CA ALA A 41 15.05 -3.27 -5.50
C ALA A 41 15.57 -3.19 -6.93
N LEU A 42 16.59 -2.36 -7.16
CA LEU A 42 17.26 -2.27 -8.47
C LEU A 42 17.98 -3.57 -8.83
N LYS A 43 18.75 -4.13 -7.88
CA LYS A 43 19.54 -5.36 -8.10
C LYS A 43 18.67 -6.57 -8.44
N ILE A 44 17.50 -6.70 -7.81
CA ILE A 44 16.58 -7.83 -8.08
C ILE A 44 15.59 -7.52 -9.22
N GLY A 45 15.71 -6.35 -9.86
CA GLY A 45 14.94 -5.99 -11.05
C GLY A 45 13.48 -5.66 -10.79
N LEU A 46 13.13 -5.14 -9.60
CA LEU A 46 11.77 -4.68 -9.33
C LEU A 46 11.40 -3.46 -10.18
N VAL A 47 12.35 -2.56 -10.40
CA VAL A 47 12.17 -1.31 -11.12
C VAL A 47 13.24 -1.16 -12.21
N ASP A 48 12.96 -0.36 -13.24
CA ASP A 48 13.92 -0.08 -14.30
C ASP A 48 15.01 0.88 -13.82
N ARG A 49 14.65 1.82 -12.95
CA ARG A 49 15.56 2.73 -12.26
C ARG A 49 14.99 3.22 -10.95
N VAL A 50 15.87 3.67 -10.08
CA VAL A 50 15.52 4.44 -8.88
C VAL A 50 15.78 5.91 -9.17
N ALA A 51 14.89 6.78 -8.73
CA ALA A 51 14.96 8.22 -8.93
C ALA A 51 14.65 8.98 -7.63
N GLU A 52 15.00 10.25 -7.62
CA GLU A 52 14.54 11.17 -6.58
C GLU A 52 13.03 11.44 -6.70
N LEU A 53 12.37 11.75 -5.59
CA LEU A 53 10.93 11.93 -5.54
C LEU A 53 10.44 12.97 -6.57
N GLN A 54 11.11 14.11 -6.68
CA GLN A 54 10.73 15.19 -7.59
C GLN A 54 10.81 14.79 -9.06
N GLU A 55 11.83 14.02 -9.42
CA GLU A 55 12.00 13.46 -10.75
C GLU A 55 10.89 12.47 -11.07
N CYS A 56 10.64 11.53 -10.17
CA CYS A 56 9.59 10.54 -10.32
C CYS A 56 8.20 11.19 -10.50
N MET A 57 7.85 12.19 -9.67
CA MET A 57 6.59 12.95 -9.81
C MET A 57 6.49 13.68 -11.16
N THR A 58 7.61 14.12 -11.71
CA THR A 58 7.63 14.87 -12.97
C THR A 58 7.50 13.96 -14.18
N GLU A 59 8.17 12.82 -14.17
CA GLU A 59 8.26 11.95 -15.34
C GLU A 59 7.15 10.88 -15.44
N SER A 60 6.52 10.52 -14.31
CA SER A 60 5.49 9.47 -14.31
C SER A 60 4.15 9.98 -14.80
N ASP A 61 3.43 9.14 -15.56
CA ASP A 61 2.04 9.35 -15.94
C ASP A 61 1.09 8.98 -14.80
N LEU A 62 1.42 7.88 -14.10
CA LEU A 62 0.71 7.37 -12.92
C LEU A 62 1.69 7.21 -11.76
N LEU A 63 1.35 7.75 -10.60
CA LEU A 63 2.09 7.55 -9.34
C LEU A 63 1.33 6.61 -8.41
N VAL A 64 2.02 5.66 -7.82
CA VAL A 64 1.51 4.75 -6.79
C VAL A 64 2.19 5.07 -5.46
N LEU A 65 1.43 5.51 -4.47
CA LEU A 65 1.90 5.69 -3.09
C LEU A 65 1.79 4.36 -2.35
N ALA A 66 2.90 3.64 -2.24
CA ALA A 66 3.01 2.34 -1.56
C ALA A 66 3.86 2.45 -0.29
N VAL A 67 3.72 3.55 0.42
CA VAL A 67 4.41 3.86 1.69
C VAL A 67 3.47 3.65 2.88
N PRO A 68 3.98 3.57 4.12
CA PRO A 68 3.13 3.50 5.31
C PRO A 68 2.09 4.62 5.35
N ALA A 69 0.87 4.32 5.83
CA ALA A 69 -0.28 5.23 5.79
C ALA A 69 0.01 6.62 6.37
N GLY A 70 0.78 6.71 7.46
CA GLY A 70 1.18 8.00 8.04
C GLY A 70 2.09 8.83 7.12
N ALA A 71 2.93 8.20 6.31
CA ALA A 71 3.74 8.89 5.31
C ALA A 71 2.88 9.30 4.10
N ALA A 72 1.99 8.44 3.66
CA ALA A 72 1.09 8.71 2.54
C ALA A 72 0.20 9.95 2.79
N VAL A 73 -0.36 10.10 4.00
CA VAL A 73 -1.16 11.27 4.39
C VAL A 73 -0.37 12.58 4.25
N ARG A 74 0.92 12.57 4.56
CA ARG A 74 1.79 13.76 4.41
C ARG A 74 2.24 13.99 2.97
N MET A 75 2.47 12.91 2.22
CA MET A 75 3.01 12.98 0.86
C MET A 75 1.95 13.34 -0.18
N LEU A 76 0.73 12.85 -0.02
CA LEU A 76 -0.32 13.03 -1.02
C LEU A 76 -0.61 14.51 -1.35
N PRO A 77 -0.74 15.44 -0.38
CA PRO A 77 -0.86 16.86 -0.70
C PRO A 77 0.33 17.38 -1.51
N MET A 78 1.56 17.02 -1.13
CA MET A 78 2.79 17.45 -1.84
C MET A 78 2.82 16.95 -3.30
N VAL A 79 2.35 15.73 -3.56
CA VAL A 79 2.23 15.20 -4.92
C VAL A 79 1.23 16.00 -5.74
N LEU A 80 0.08 16.32 -5.16
CA LEU A 80 -0.93 17.12 -5.84
C LEU A 80 -0.50 18.58 -6.05
N ASP A 81 0.24 19.18 -5.09
CA ASP A 81 0.88 20.48 -5.26
C ASP A 81 1.84 20.46 -6.46
N ARG A 82 2.63 19.41 -6.59
CA ARG A 82 3.53 19.24 -7.73
C ARG A 82 2.77 19.13 -9.06
N PHE A 83 1.65 18.42 -9.10
CA PHE A 83 0.79 18.35 -10.28
C PHE A 83 0.21 19.72 -10.66
N ALA A 84 -0.18 20.52 -9.65
CA ALA A 84 -0.64 21.89 -9.86
C ALA A 84 0.46 22.79 -10.47
N GLU A 85 1.70 22.69 -10.00
CA GLU A 85 2.86 23.40 -10.53
C GLU A 85 3.15 23.02 -11.98
N LEU A 86 3.09 21.72 -12.30
CA LEU A 86 3.31 21.20 -13.65
C LEU A 86 2.18 21.57 -14.62
N LYS A 87 1.01 21.97 -14.11
CA LYS A 87 -0.20 22.28 -14.89
C LYS A 87 -0.62 21.14 -15.83
N ASP A 88 -0.34 19.91 -15.43
CA ASP A 88 -0.61 18.71 -16.21
C ASP A 88 -1.78 17.93 -15.58
N SER A 89 -2.95 18.10 -16.17
CA SER A 89 -4.18 17.44 -15.71
C SER A 89 -4.27 15.96 -16.10
N SER A 90 -3.32 15.45 -16.88
CA SER A 90 -3.26 14.04 -17.27
C SER A 90 -2.60 13.15 -16.22
N LYS A 91 -1.79 13.73 -15.34
CA LYS A 91 -1.11 13.00 -14.27
C LYS A 91 -2.10 12.46 -13.24
N ILE A 92 -1.84 11.26 -12.78
CA ILE A 92 -2.70 10.55 -11.84
C ILE A 92 -1.86 10.08 -10.66
N VAL A 93 -2.42 10.15 -9.46
CA VAL A 93 -1.86 9.51 -8.27
C VAL A 93 -2.90 8.59 -7.65
N MET A 94 -2.46 7.40 -7.22
CA MET A 94 -3.24 6.50 -6.39
C MET A 94 -2.44 6.11 -5.14
N ASP A 95 -3.12 5.74 -4.09
CA ASP A 95 -2.50 5.10 -2.94
C ASP A 95 -2.95 3.64 -2.82
N VAL A 96 -2.19 2.85 -2.08
CA VAL A 96 -2.49 1.44 -1.79
C VAL A 96 -2.55 1.18 -0.27
N CYS A 97 -2.80 2.22 0.51
CA CYS A 97 -2.82 2.15 1.98
C CYS A 97 -4.02 1.37 2.51
N SER A 98 -3.89 0.88 3.75
CA SER A 98 -4.92 0.11 4.43
C SER A 98 -6.01 0.96 5.10
N THR A 99 -5.84 2.29 5.16
CA THR A 99 -6.82 3.26 5.68
C THR A 99 -7.09 4.34 4.65
N LYS A 100 -8.33 4.84 4.56
CA LYS A 100 -8.74 5.75 3.48
C LYS A 100 -9.18 7.12 3.98
N GLU A 101 -9.92 7.19 5.09
CA GLU A 101 -10.60 8.42 5.50
C GLU A 101 -9.62 9.58 5.76
N HIS A 102 -8.47 9.30 6.38
CA HIS A 102 -7.46 10.33 6.65
C HIS A 102 -6.82 10.87 5.36
N LEU A 103 -6.55 9.99 4.37
CA LEU A 103 -6.04 10.40 3.06
C LEU A 103 -7.05 11.26 2.29
N ALA A 104 -8.31 10.81 2.22
CA ALA A 104 -9.38 11.54 1.55
C ALA A 104 -9.58 12.93 2.17
N ARG A 105 -9.58 13.01 3.51
CA ARG A 105 -9.73 14.27 4.27
C ARG A 105 -8.56 15.24 4.01
N ALA A 106 -7.32 14.73 3.95
CA ALA A 106 -6.13 15.55 3.75
C ALA A 106 -6.15 16.34 2.45
N VAL A 107 -6.83 15.83 1.41
CA VAL A 107 -6.87 16.45 0.08
C VAL A 107 -8.25 16.85 -0.40
N LYS A 108 -9.26 16.80 0.48
CA LYS A 108 -10.68 17.04 0.13
C LYS A 108 -10.92 18.31 -0.68
N TYR A 109 -10.23 19.38 -0.35
CA TYR A 109 -10.39 20.69 -1.00
C TYR A 109 -9.20 21.07 -1.89
N HIS A 110 -8.32 20.12 -2.19
CA HIS A 110 -7.16 20.39 -3.04
C HIS A 110 -7.59 20.64 -4.49
N PRO A 111 -7.05 21.66 -5.19
CA PRO A 111 -7.42 21.96 -6.58
C PRO A 111 -7.27 20.78 -7.53
N CYS A 112 -6.24 19.95 -7.33
CA CYS A 112 -5.96 18.75 -8.10
C CYS A 112 -6.56 17.47 -7.50
N ARG A 113 -7.55 17.56 -6.57
CA ARG A 113 -8.20 16.40 -5.95
C ARG A 113 -8.67 15.36 -6.98
N ARG A 114 -9.16 15.81 -8.11
CA ARG A 114 -9.67 14.94 -9.17
C ARG A 114 -8.62 14.07 -9.88
N GLN A 115 -7.33 14.33 -9.65
CA GLN A 115 -6.20 13.53 -10.14
C GLN A 115 -5.80 12.40 -9.17
N TYR A 116 -6.41 12.33 -7.99
CA TYR A 116 -6.17 11.30 -6.98
C TYR A 116 -7.28 10.26 -6.95
N VAL A 117 -6.90 8.98 -6.91
CA VAL A 117 -7.80 7.84 -6.71
C VAL A 117 -7.40 7.12 -5.43
N ALA A 118 -8.29 7.15 -4.44
CA ALA A 118 -8.11 6.43 -3.19
C ALA A 118 -8.36 4.93 -3.42
N SER A 119 -7.39 4.08 -3.13
CA SER A 119 -7.57 2.65 -3.35
C SER A 119 -6.87 1.77 -2.30
N HIS A 120 -7.27 0.50 -2.25
CA HIS A 120 -6.69 -0.49 -1.34
C HIS A 120 -6.75 -1.90 -1.94
N PRO A 121 -5.64 -2.47 -2.41
CA PRO A 121 -5.57 -3.87 -2.80
C PRO A 121 -5.58 -4.74 -1.53
N MET A 122 -6.57 -5.63 -1.40
CA MET A 122 -6.74 -6.52 -0.26
C MET A 122 -5.80 -7.72 -0.37
N ALA A 123 -4.50 -7.45 -0.42
CA ALA A 123 -3.45 -8.45 -0.55
C ALA A 123 -2.25 -8.08 0.34
N GLY A 124 -1.53 -9.08 0.82
CA GLY A 124 -0.35 -8.87 1.65
C GLY A 124 0.08 -10.13 2.39
N THR A 125 1.27 -10.08 2.97
CA THR A 125 1.83 -11.11 3.85
C THR A 125 2.44 -10.45 5.08
N GLU A 126 2.95 -11.25 6.01
CA GLU A 126 3.66 -10.74 7.20
C GLU A 126 5.09 -10.26 6.91
N TYR A 127 5.58 -10.45 5.68
CA TYR A 127 6.92 -10.04 5.27
C TYR A 127 6.95 -8.59 4.76
N SER A 128 8.12 -7.96 4.81
CA SER A 128 8.34 -6.58 4.41
C SER A 128 9.64 -6.38 3.64
N GLY A 129 9.81 -5.20 3.05
CA GLY A 129 10.97 -4.84 2.25
C GLY A 129 10.93 -5.38 0.82
N PRO A 130 11.93 -5.02 -0.02
CA PRO A 130 11.95 -5.39 -1.43
C PRO A 130 12.09 -6.89 -1.68
N TRP A 131 12.74 -7.63 -0.78
CA TRP A 131 12.90 -9.08 -0.86
C TRP A 131 11.60 -9.86 -0.64
N ALA A 132 10.57 -9.22 -0.07
CA ALA A 132 9.26 -9.82 0.11
C ALA A 132 8.39 -9.69 -1.15
N ALA A 133 8.78 -8.84 -2.10
CA ALA A 133 8.04 -8.64 -3.34
C ALA A 133 7.98 -9.93 -4.16
N MET A 134 6.81 -10.25 -4.68
CA MET A 134 6.56 -11.49 -5.40
C MET A 134 5.56 -11.30 -6.54
N PRO A 135 5.71 -12.03 -7.65
CA PRO A 135 4.72 -12.02 -8.72
C PRO A 135 3.42 -12.71 -8.27
N GLY A 136 2.29 -12.21 -8.79
CA GLY A 136 0.97 -12.82 -8.56
C GLY A 136 0.39 -12.59 -7.16
N LEU A 137 0.97 -11.67 -6.36
CA LEU A 137 0.46 -11.34 -5.03
C LEU A 137 -1.01 -10.89 -5.06
N PHE A 138 -1.44 -10.27 -6.14
CA PHE A 138 -2.76 -9.66 -6.30
C PHE A 138 -3.80 -10.57 -6.95
N ASP A 139 -3.38 -11.69 -7.55
CA ASP A 139 -4.25 -12.55 -8.35
C ASP A 139 -5.49 -13.01 -7.59
N ALA A 140 -6.66 -12.78 -8.18
CA ALA A 140 -7.99 -13.15 -7.68
C ALA A 140 -8.40 -12.46 -6.36
N HIS A 141 -7.60 -11.52 -5.85
CA HIS A 141 -7.97 -10.73 -4.67
C HIS A 141 -8.90 -9.56 -5.04
N ALA A 142 -9.59 -9.03 -4.02
CA ALA A 142 -10.37 -7.81 -4.17
C ALA A 142 -9.46 -6.57 -4.05
N CYS A 143 -9.79 -5.52 -4.79
CA CYS A 143 -9.30 -4.17 -4.53
C CYS A 143 -10.48 -3.23 -4.33
N ILE A 144 -10.28 -2.21 -3.52
CA ILE A 144 -11.30 -1.24 -3.22
C ILE A 144 -10.90 0.10 -3.82
N ILE A 145 -11.83 0.75 -4.54
CA ILE A 145 -11.71 2.14 -4.96
C ILE A 145 -12.70 2.94 -4.14
N CYS A 146 -12.18 3.94 -3.43
CA CYS A 146 -12.99 4.78 -2.55
C CYS A 146 -13.27 6.15 -3.15
N ASP A 147 -14.48 6.69 -2.85
CA ASP A 147 -14.90 8.04 -3.24
C ASP A 147 -14.60 8.35 -4.72
N SER A 148 -14.93 7.42 -5.61
CA SER A 148 -14.61 7.51 -7.03
C SER A 148 -15.24 8.72 -7.72
N GLU A 149 -16.36 9.23 -7.20
CA GLU A 149 -17.04 10.46 -7.65
C GLU A 149 -16.20 11.73 -7.44
N GLU A 150 -15.27 11.72 -6.47
CA GLU A 150 -14.33 12.81 -6.20
C GLU A 150 -13.13 12.81 -7.18
N SER A 151 -12.99 11.78 -7.99
CA SER A 151 -11.91 11.61 -8.96
C SER A 151 -12.39 11.90 -10.38
N SER A 152 -11.49 12.21 -11.30
CA SER A 152 -11.86 12.31 -12.71
C SER A 152 -12.13 10.91 -13.29
N SER A 153 -13.05 10.82 -14.25
CA SER A 153 -13.37 9.55 -14.91
C SER A 153 -12.13 8.92 -15.56
N ASN A 154 -11.20 9.74 -16.08
CA ASN A 154 -9.94 9.25 -16.63
C ASN A 154 -9.05 8.62 -15.57
N ALA A 155 -8.93 9.25 -14.40
CA ALA A 155 -8.14 8.73 -13.29
C ALA A 155 -8.71 7.41 -12.78
N VAL A 156 -10.01 7.35 -12.55
CA VAL A 156 -10.70 6.12 -12.11
C VAL A 156 -10.46 4.99 -13.11
N ARG A 157 -10.71 5.24 -14.41
CA ARG A 157 -10.52 4.22 -15.46
C ARG A 157 -9.07 3.74 -15.55
N THR A 158 -8.09 4.63 -15.38
CA THR A 158 -6.67 4.23 -15.39
C THR A 158 -6.35 3.28 -14.24
N VAL A 159 -6.87 3.57 -13.03
CA VAL A 159 -6.67 2.71 -11.86
C VAL A 159 -7.46 1.40 -11.97
N GLU A 160 -8.67 1.42 -12.54
CA GLU A 160 -9.43 0.20 -12.87
C GLU A 160 -8.64 -0.71 -13.81
N ASN A 161 -8.11 -0.16 -14.90
CA ASN A 161 -7.29 -0.91 -15.87
C ASN A 161 -6.02 -1.48 -15.22
N LEU A 162 -5.40 -0.73 -14.29
CA LEU A 162 -4.27 -1.23 -13.51
C LEU A 162 -4.70 -2.46 -12.68
N TYR A 163 -5.77 -2.38 -11.93
CA TYR A 163 -6.24 -3.50 -11.10
C TYR A 163 -6.75 -4.68 -11.93
N GLU A 164 -7.39 -4.41 -13.05
CA GLU A 164 -7.75 -5.45 -14.01
C GLU A 164 -6.51 -6.17 -14.56
N SER A 165 -5.46 -5.41 -14.91
CA SER A 165 -4.18 -6.00 -15.33
C SER A 165 -3.56 -6.87 -14.25
N LEU A 166 -3.79 -6.58 -12.97
CA LEU A 166 -3.36 -7.37 -11.81
C LEU A 166 -4.31 -8.54 -11.48
N ASN A 167 -5.34 -8.78 -12.32
CA ASN A 167 -6.35 -9.81 -12.12
C ASN A 167 -7.11 -9.67 -10.80
N MET A 168 -7.40 -8.43 -10.39
CA MET A 168 -8.14 -8.10 -9.19
C MET A 168 -9.60 -7.77 -9.50
N ARG A 169 -10.49 -8.03 -8.53
CA ARG A 169 -11.91 -7.65 -8.60
C ARG A 169 -12.13 -6.31 -7.90
N VAL A 170 -12.55 -5.30 -8.64
CA VAL A 170 -12.81 -3.95 -8.11
C VAL A 170 -14.14 -3.92 -7.33
N ILE A 171 -14.11 -3.26 -6.17
CA ILE A 171 -15.27 -2.96 -5.31
C ILE A 171 -15.25 -1.47 -5.03
N TYR A 172 -16.41 -0.82 -5.11
CA TYR A 172 -16.55 0.61 -4.81
C TYR A 172 -17.21 0.82 -3.46
N MET A 173 -16.72 1.79 -2.70
CA MET A 173 -17.36 2.26 -1.46
C MET A 173 -16.84 3.66 -1.12
N ASN A 174 -17.41 4.32 -0.10
CA ASN A 174 -16.83 5.53 0.43
C ASN A 174 -15.72 5.23 1.46
N SER A 175 -14.81 6.18 1.68
CA SER A 175 -13.65 6.03 2.55
C SER A 175 -14.01 5.63 3.99
N SER A 176 -15.07 6.24 4.56
CA SER A 176 -15.49 5.93 5.93
C SER A 176 -16.03 4.50 6.05
N SER A 177 -16.86 4.07 5.10
CA SER A 177 -17.36 2.70 5.04
C SER A 177 -16.22 1.69 4.87
N HIS A 178 -15.24 2.00 4.02
CA HIS A 178 -14.03 1.18 3.86
C HIS A 178 -13.32 0.96 5.19
N ASP A 179 -13.05 2.02 5.94
CA ASP A 179 -12.28 1.95 7.18
C ASP A 179 -13.05 1.14 8.25
N VAL A 180 -14.38 1.29 8.31
CA VAL A 180 -15.23 0.45 9.18
C VAL A 180 -15.14 -1.02 8.78
N HIS A 181 -15.27 -1.36 7.49
CA HIS A 181 -15.22 -2.77 7.05
C HIS A 181 -13.86 -3.39 7.28
N THR A 182 -12.76 -2.67 6.98
CA THR A 182 -11.40 -3.17 7.19
C THR A 182 -11.06 -3.34 8.67
N ALA A 183 -11.65 -2.52 9.56
CA ALA A 183 -11.53 -2.71 11.01
C ALA A 183 -12.01 -4.11 11.42
N TYR A 184 -13.15 -4.57 10.90
CA TYR A 184 -13.73 -5.87 11.26
C TYR A 184 -13.07 -7.06 10.55
N VAL A 185 -12.71 -6.93 9.27
CA VAL A 185 -12.19 -8.09 8.51
C VAL A 185 -10.68 -8.27 8.61
N SER A 186 -9.95 -7.24 9.07
CA SER A 186 -8.48 -7.24 9.10
C SER A 186 -7.93 -6.73 10.44
N HIS A 187 -8.23 -5.48 10.83
CA HIS A 187 -7.50 -4.82 11.93
C HIS A 187 -7.75 -5.51 13.28
N ILE A 188 -8.97 -5.93 13.56
CA ILE A 188 -9.28 -6.65 14.81
C ILE A 188 -8.51 -7.97 14.92
N SER A 189 -8.29 -8.66 13.81
CA SER A 189 -7.51 -9.90 13.78
C SER A 189 -6.05 -9.66 14.17
N HIS A 190 -5.47 -8.54 13.76
CA HIS A 190 -4.12 -8.16 14.18
C HIS A 190 -4.06 -7.75 15.65
N VAL A 191 -5.02 -6.92 16.10
CA VAL A 191 -5.11 -6.53 17.52
C VAL A 191 -5.21 -7.74 18.44
N THR A 192 -6.08 -8.69 18.11
CA THR A 192 -6.24 -9.92 18.90
C THR A 192 -5.00 -10.80 18.86
N SER A 193 -4.34 -10.90 17.72
CA SER A 193 -3.08 -11.63 17.55
C SER A 193 -1.94 -11.00 18.38
N PHE A 194 -1.82 -9.66 18.35
CA PHE A 194 -0.85 -8.94 19.17
C PHE A 194 -1.13 -9.12 20.66
N ALA A 195 -2.39 -8.96 21.10
CA ALA A 195 -2.77 -9.13 22.50
C ALA A 195 -2.46 -10.54 23.00
N LEU A 196 -2.81 -11.56 22.22
CA LEU A 196 -2.53 -12.96 22.57
C LEU A 196 -1.02 -13.21 22.66
N ALA A 197 -0.24 -12.77 21.67
CA ALA A 197 1.20 -12.96 21.66
C ALA A 197 1.87 -12.29 22.87
N LEU A 198 1.51 -11.03 23.17
CA LEU A 198 2.04 -10.30 24.31
C LEU A 198 1.69 -10.95 25.64
N THR A 199 0.44 -11.44 25.80
CA THR A 199 -0.01 -12.12 27.01
C THR A 199 0.80 -13.40 27.27
N VAL A 200 1.04 -14.20 26.24
CA VAL A 200 1.80 -15.45 26.38
C VAL A 200 3.28 -15.17 26.60
N LEU A 201 3.87 -14.19 25.90
CA LEU A 201 5.25 -13.74 26.10
C LEU A 201 5.50 -13.21 27.53
N ASP A 202 4.52 -12.50 28.08
CA ASP A 202 4.65 -11.97 29.44
C ASP A 202 4.57 -13.12 30.46
N LYS A 203 3.64 -14.06 30.24
CA LYS A 203 3.47 -15.21 31.14
C LYS A 203 4.64 -16.19 31.10
N GLU A 204 5.32 -16.37 29.96
CA GLU A 204 6.53 -17.20 29.84
C GLU A 204 7.68 -16.73 30.71
N LYS A 205 7.71 -15.46 31.11
CA LYS A 205 8.72 -14.93 32.04
C LYS A 205 8.60 -15.56 33.42
N ASP A 206 7.39 -15.86 33.85
CA ASP A 206 7.08 -16.39 35.17
C ASP A 206 6.95 -17.92 35.15
N GLU A 207 6.37 -18.46 34.07
CA GLU A 207 6.05 -19.90 33.92
C GLU A 207 6.81 -20.45 32.70
N LYS A 208 7.99 -20.98 32.95
CA LYS A 208 8.84 -21.55 31.90
C LYS A 208 8.15 -22.71 31.19
N HIS A 209 8.54 -22.94 29.93
CA HIS A 209 8.06 -24.04 29.06
C HIS A 209 6.66 -23.87 28.49
N ILE A 210 6.00 -22.70 28.57
CA ILE A 210 4.74 -22.45 27.86
C ILE A 210 4.93 -22.61 26.34
N PHE A 211 6.02 -22.07 25.80
CA PHE A 211 6.33 -22.20 24.37
C PHE A 211 6.69 -23.62 23.94
N ASP A 212 7.22 -24.45 24.84
CA ASP A 212 7.53 -25.85 24.53
C ASP A 212 6.24 -26.65 24.24
N LEU A 213 5.09 -26.18 24.76
CA LEU A 213 3.78 -26.75 24.52
C LEU A 213 3.03 -26.08 23.36
N ALA A 214 3.58 -25.01 22.80
CA ALA A 214 2.93 -24.27 21.73
C ALA A 214 2.91 -25.11 20.44
N SER A 215 1.70 -25.35 19.93
CA SER A 215 1.46 -26.14 18.73
C SER A 215 0.92 -25.29 17.57
N GLY A 216 0.52 -25.95 16.49
CA GLY A 216 0.04 -25.29 15.27
C GLY A 216 -1.14 -24.32 15.49
N GLY A 217 -2.03 -24.61 16.45
CA GLY A 217 -3.13 -23.71 16.79
C GLY A 217 -2.65 -22.35 17.30
N PHE A 218 -1.74 -22.35 18.26
CA PHE A 218 -1.15 -21.10 18.77
C PHE A 218 -0.36 -20.38 17.67
N SER A 219 0.52 -21.10 16.96
CA SER A 219 1.35 -20.52 15.89
C SER A 219 0.52 -19.85 14.80
N SER A 220 -0.59 -20.47 14.36
CA SER A 220 -1.46 -19.88 13.34
C SER A 220 -2.20 -18.65 13.87
N THR A 221 -2.64 -18.63 15.11
CA THR A 221 -3.37 -17.52 15.72
C THR A 221 -2.47 -16.30 15.95
N VAL A 222 -1.20 -16.49 16.34
CA VAL A 222 -0.24 -15.40 16.57
C VAL A 222 0.59 -15.05 15.33
N ARG A 223 0.33 -15.66 14.19
CA ARG A 223 1.08 -15.40 12.95
C ARG A 223 1.11 -13.92 12.60
N LEU A 224 -0.03 -13.24 12.73
CA LEU A 224 -0.15 -11.82 12.42
C LEU A 224 0.63 -10.91 13.39
N ALA A 225 0.98 -11.39 14.59
CA ALA A 225 1.81 -10.65 15.54
C ALA A 225 3.27 -10.50 15.09
N LYS A 226 3.69 -11.18 14.02
CA LYS A 226 5.00 -11.00 13.39
C LYS A 226 5.06 -9.77 12.47
N SER A 227 3.93 -9.12 12.23
CA SER A 227 3.84 -7.94 11.37
C SER A 227 4.58 -6.73 11.98
N SER A 228 5.11 -5.87 11.10
CA SER A 228 5.89 -4.70 11.50
C SER A 228 5.07 -3.69 12.33
N PRO A 229 5.56 -3.26 13.51
CA PRO A 229 4.94 -2.17 14.27
C PRO A 229 4.90 -0.84 13.51
N ASP A 230 5.91 -0.53 12.70
CA ASP A 230 5.98 0.70 11.92
C ASP A 230 4.87 0.79 10.87
N MET A 231 4.42 -0.35 10.36
CA MET A 231 3.28 -0.44 9.46
C MET A 231 1.95 -0.37 10.23
N TRP A 232 1.82 -1.11 11.35
CA TRP A 232 0.54 -1.26 12.04
C TRP A 232 0.17 -0.11 12.95
N THR A 233 1.15 0.56 13.58
CA THR A 233 0.89 1.72 14.45
C THR A 233 0.13 2.84 13.73
N PRO A 234 0.55 3.30 12.53
CA PRO A 234 -0.24 4.29 11.80
C PRO A 234 -1.62 3.79 11.36
N ILE A 235 -1.76 2.51 10.98
CA ILE A 235 -3.05 1.93 10.59
C ILE A 235 -4.04 1.97 11.76
N LEU A 236 -3.63 1.47 12.92
CA LEU A 236 -4.48 1.45 14.12
C LEU A 236 -4.77 2.85 14.67
N SER A 237 -3.84 3.81 14.50
CA SER A 237 -4.05 5.19 14.93
C SER A 237 -4.99 5.96 14.01
N GLN A 238 -5.07 5.60 12.72
CA GLN A 238 -5.90 6.28 11.72
C GLN A 238 -7.31 5.68 11.62
N ASN A 239 -7.45 4.46 12.05
CA ASN A 239 -8.75 3.77 12.02
C ASN A 239 -9.22 3.46 13.45
#